data_6daa83651f5382925911e6a740b3e0fe
#
_entry.id   6daa83651f5382925911e6a740b3e0fe
#
_cell.length_a   1.000
_cell.length_b   1.000
_cell.length_c   1.000
_cell.angle_alpha   90.00
_cell.angle_beta   90.00
_cell.angle_gamma   90.00
#
_symmetry.space_group_name_H-M   'P 1'
#
loop_
_entity.id
_entity.type
_entity.pdbx_description
1 polymer ?
#
loop_
_entity_poly.entity_id
_entity_poly.type
_entity_poly.pdbx_seq_one_letter_code
_entity_poly.pdbx_strand_id
1 'polypeptide(L)'
;MSETLLRRRYRFFGAVQGVGLRWRARHAAETLGATGWVCNNADGSVTMELQGSEAQLDRVLQTLAESRYIEILDTEMQQLPLETGERGFSVRDDRW
;
A
#
# COMPACT_ATOMS: atom_id res chain seq x y z
N MET A 1 -12.17 -14.83 17.60
CA MET A 1 -11.51 -15.54 16.52
C MET A 1 -10.34 -14.71 16.01
N SER A 2 -9.17 -15.29 15.98
CA SER A 2 -8.00 -14.53 15.53
C SER A 2 -7.94 -14.51 14.01
N GLU A 3 -7.53 -13.35 13.49
CA GLU A 3 -7.35 -13.20 12.06
C GLU A 3 -5.90 -13.54 11.70
N THR A 4 -5.75 -14.19 10.54
CA THR A 4 -4.42 -14.46 10.01
C THR A 4 -3.83 -13.19 9.47
N LEU A 5 -2.61 -12.86 9.88
CA LEU A 5 -1.91 -11.70 9.33
C LEU A 5 -1.21 -12.10 8.04
N LEU A 6 -1.21 -11.19 7.10
CA LEU A 6 -0.53 -11.33 5.82
C LEU A 6 0.35 -10.11 5.59
N ARG A 7 1.43 -10.32 4.86
CA ARG A 7 2.21 -9.19 4.34
C ARG A 7 2.33 -9.34 2.84
N ARG A 8 2.00 -8.25 2.13
CA ARG A 8 2.04 -8.24 0.67
C ARG A 8 2.77 -7.01 0.18
N ARG A 9 3.55 -7.18 -0.88
CA ARG A 9 4.13 -6.07 -1.62
C ARG A 9 3.32 -5.89 -2.89
N TYR A 10 2.90 -4.65 -3.12
CA TYR A 10 2.20 -4.25 -4.33
C TYR A 10 3.06 -3.29 -5.11
N ARG A 11 3.02 -3.41 -6.43
CA ARG A 11 3.61 -2.41 -7.30
C ARG A 11 2.54 -1.96 -8.27
N PHE A 12 2.27 -0.66 -8.26
CA PHE A 12 1.19 -0.07 -9.04
C PHE A 12 1.75 0.69 -10.21
N PHE A 13 1.14 0.48 -11.37
CA PHE A 13 1.49 1.15 -12.62
C PHE A 13 0.28 1.95 -13.11
N GLY A 14 0.54 3.07 -13.79
CA GLY A 14 -0.48 3.94 -14.32
C GLY A 14 -0.28 5.37 -13.87
N ALA A 15 -1.36 6.12 -13.68
CA ALA A 15 -1.31 7.47 -13.16
C ALA A 15 -1.30 7.39 -11.63
N VAL A 16 -0.13 7.07 -11.06
CA VAL A 16 0.00 6.72 -9.64
C VAL A 16 0.94 7.66 -8.88
N GLN A 17 1.77 8.45 -9.56
CA GLN A 17 2.60 9.46 -8.90
C GLN A 17 2.02 10.84 -9.14
N GLY A 18 2.18 11.73 -8.15
CA GLY A 18 1.68 13.10 -8.27
C GLY A 18 0.18 13.23 -8.16
N VAL A 19 -0.50 12.19 -7.69
CA VAL A 19 -1.97 12.13 -7.62
C VAL A 19 -2.45 11.84 -6.19
N GLY A 20 -1.56 11.93 -5.20
CA GLY A 20 -1.92 11.76 -3.79
C GLY A 20 -2.02 10.32 -3.34
N LEU A 21 -1.50 9.36 -4.11
CA LEU A 21 -1.62 7.94 -3.77
C LEU A 21 -0.94 7.63 -2.43
N ARG A 22 0.29 8.11 -2.22
CA ARG A 22 1.04 7.81 -0.99
C ARG A 22 0.31 8.34 0.24
N TRP A 23 -0.22 9.55 0.15
CA TRP A 23 -0.96 10.15 1.25
C TRP A 23 -2.24 9.36 1.54
N ARG A 24 -2.96 9.00 0.48
CA ARG A 24 -4.21 8.25 0.62
C ARG A 24 -3.96 6.86 1.19
N ALA A 25 -2.88 6.21 0.77
CA ALA A 25 -2.49 4.90 1.29
C ALA A 25 -2.20 4.97 2.78
N ARG A 26 -1.42 5.96 3.20
CA ARG A 26 -1.09 6.15 4.60
C ARG A 26 -2.33 6.39 5.44
N HIS A 27 -3.21 7.27 4.97
CA HIS A 27 -4.44 7.58 5.69
C HIS A 27 -5.31 6.34 5.84
N ALA A 28 -5.49 5.58 4.75
CA ALA A 28 -6.30 4.35 4.80
C ALA A 28 -5.68 3.31 5.72
N ALA A 29 -4.37 3.08 5.61
CA ALA A 29 -3.69 2.09 6.44
C ALA A 29 -3.80 2.44 7.92
N GLU A 30 -3.55 3.70 8.27
CA GLU A 30 -3.65 4.15 9.67
C GLU A 30 -5.07 3.99 10.21
N THR A 31 -6.07 4.36 9.42
CA THR A 31 -7.46 4.22 9.83
C THR A 31 -7.85 2.77 10.08
N LEU A 32 -7.33 1.86 9.28
CA LEU A 32 -7.67 0.45 9.34
C LEU A 32 -6.75 -0.36 10.27
N GLY A 33 -5.67 0.24 10.76
CA GLY A 33 -4.73 -0.46 11.62
C GLY A 33 -3.75 -1.35 10.88
N ALA A 34 -3.62 -1.21 9.57
CA ALA A 34 -2.60 -1.93 8.80
C ALA A 34 -1.26 -1.22 8.93
N THR A 35 -0.17 -1.98 8.82
CA THR A 35 1.18 -1.42 8.90
C THR A 35 1.90 -1.60 7.57
N GLY A 36 3.00 -0.88 7.39
CA GLY A 36 3.79 -0.99 6.18
C GLY A 36 4.41 0.33 5.74
N TRP A 37 4.59 0.46 4.44
CA TRP A 37 5.19 1.65 3.85
C TRP A 37 4.82 1.76 2.37
N VAL A 38 5.04 2.96 1.83
CA VAL A 38 4.81 3.24 0.42
C VAL A 38 5.88 4.19 -0.08
N CYS A 39 6.34 3.99 -1.32
CA CYS A 39 7.30 4.90 -1.94
C CYS A 39 7.10 4.96 -3.46
N ASN A 40 7.51 6.09 -4.03
CA ASN A 40 7.55 6.24 -5.48
C ASN A 40 8.83 5.60 -6.03
N ASN A 41 8.73 5.00 -7.21
CA ASN A 41 9.87 4.43 -7.91
C ASN A 41 10.27 5.34 -9.07
N ALA A 42 11.52 5.21 -9.52
CA ALA A 42 12.06 6.06 -10.57
C ALA A 42 11.34 5.88 -11.91
N ASP A 43 10.76 4.71 -12.15
CA ASP A 43 10.07 4.40 -13.40
C ASP A 43 8.63 4.92 -13.45
N GLY A 44 8.18 5.63 -12.42
CA GLY A 44 6.81 6.15 -12.35
C GLY A 44 5.85 5.24 -11.60
N SER A 45 6.26 4.03 -11.27
CA SER A 45 5.43 3.13 -10.47
C SER A 45 5.53 3.48 -8.99
N VAL A 46 4.64 2.88 -8.19
CA VAL A 46 4.62 3.04 -6.73
C VAL A 46 4.70 1.66 -6.10
N THR A 47 5.58 1.49 -5.12
CA THR A 47 5.67 0.26 -4.35
C THR A 47 5.05 0.48 -2.97
N MET A 48 4.25 -0.47 -2.53
CA MET A 48 3.63 -0.45 -1.21
C MET A 48 3.73 -1.82 -0.58
N GLU A 49 4.19 -1.88 0.68
CA GLU A 49 4.06 -3.10 1.48
C GLU A 49 3.03 -2.86 2.55
N LEU A 50 2.13 -3.82 2.71
CA LEU A 50 1.08 -3.77 3.71
C LEU A 50 1.06 -5.06 4.51
N GLN A 51 0.81 -4.91 5.80
CA GLN A 51 0.65 -6.03 6.72
C GLN A 51 -0.61 -5.84 7.55
N GLY A 52 -1.39 -6.89 7.64
CA GLY A 52 -2.64 -6.89 8.37
C GLY A 52 -3.46 -8.11 8.00
N SER A 53 -4.73 -8.12 8.37
CA SER A 53 -5.64 -9.15 7.90
C SER A 53 -5.93 -8.94 6.42
N GLU A 54 -6.37 -10.00 5.75
CA GLU A 54 -6.74 -9.88 4.33
C GLU A 54 -7.78 -8.80 4.12
N ALA A 55 -8.77 -8.72 5.01
CA ALA A 55 -9.82 -7.71 4.92
C ALA A 55 -9.26 -6.29 5.02
N GLN A 56 -8.27 -6.07 5.90
CA GLN A 56 -7.62 -4.76 6.01
C GLN A 56 -6.87 -4.41 4.74
N LEU A 57 -6.12 -5.36 4.18
CA LEU A 57 -5.36 -5.13 2.95
C LEU A 57 -6.27 -4.82 1.78
N ASP A 58 -7.34 -5.60 1.64
CA ASP A 58 -8.31 -5.40 0.55
C ASP A 58 -8.99 -4.03 0.68
N ARG A 59 -9.28 -3.60 1.90
CA ARG A 59 -9.94 -2.32 2.12
C ARG A 59 -9.02 -1.15 1.78
N VAL A 60 -7.72 -1.26 2.07
CA VAL A 60 -6.76 -0.23 1.65
C VAL A 60 -6.74 -0.12 0.13
N LEU A 61 -6.64 -1.26 -0.57
CA LEU A 61 -6.65 -1.25 -2.03
C LEU A 61 -7.92 -0.65 -2.59
N GLN A 62 -9.07 -0.98 -2.01
CA GLN A 62 -10.34 -0.44 -2.44
C GLN A 62 -10.37 1.08 -2.28
N THR A 63 -9.82 1.59 -1.16
CA THR A 63 -9.76 3.02 -0.91
C THR A 63 -8.93 3.74 -1.98
N LEU A 64 -7.82 3.13 -2.42
CA LEU A 64 -7.03 3.68 -3.50
C LEU A 64 -7.80 3.71 -4.82
N ALA A 65 -8.51 2.63 -5.11
CA ALA A 65 -9.28 2.51 -6.35
C ALA A 65 -10.46 3.47 -6.41
N GLU A 66 -10.95 3.93 -5.27
CA GLU A 66 -12.08 4.87 -5.20
C GLU A 66 -11.68 6.31 -5.53
N SER A 67 -10.38 6.61 -5.58
CA SER A 67 -9.94 7.98 -5.89
C SER A 67 -10.09 8.26 -7.37
N ARG A 68 -10.69 9.41 -7.69
CA ARG A 68 -10.83 9.85 -9.08
C ARG A 68 -9.49 10.28 -9.70
N TYR A 69 -8.50 10.56 -8.85
CA TYR A 69 -7.21 11.08 -9.32
C TYR A 69 -6.17 9.99 -9.52
N ILE A 70 -6.39 8.80 -8.95
CA ILE A 70 -5.46 7.68 -9.02
C ILE A 70 -5.97 6.71 -10.06
N GLU A 71 -5.18 6.45 -11.09
CA GLU A 71 -5.56 5.48 -12.11
C GLU A 71 -4.54 4.34 -12.09
N ILE A 72 -4.95 3.21 -11.54
CA ILE A 72 -4.11 2.02 -11.49
C ILE A 72 -4.46 1.17 -12.70
N LEU A 73 -3.52 1.08 -13.64
CA LEU A 73 -3.70 0.31 -14.86
C LEU A 73 -3.24 -1.13 -14.71
N ASP A 74 -2.29 -1.37 -13.82
CA ASP A 74 -1.78 -2.71 -13.57
C ASP A 74 -1.24 -2.78 -12.15
N THR A 75 -1.30 -3.97 -11.55
CA THR A 75 -0.80 -4.21 -10.22
C THR A 75 -0.06 -5.53 -10.18
N GLU A 76 1.17 -5.50 -9.68
CA GLU A 76 1.90 -6.70 -9.32
C GLU A 76 1.78 -6.91 -7.82
N MET A 77 1.67 -8.15 -7.40
CA MET A 77 1.55 -8.48 -5.99
C MET A 77 2.42 -9.67 -5.66
N GLN A 78 3.12 -9.58 -4.53
CA GLN A 78 3.96 -10.65 -4.02
C GLN A 78 3.69 -10.83 -2.54
N GLN A 79 3.50 -12.06 -2.11
CA GLN A 79 3.34 -12.35 -0.70
C GLN A 79 4.71 -12.44 -0.05
N LEU A 80 4.85 -11.83 1.12
CA LEU A 80 6.10 -11.73 1.85
C LEU A 80 5.96 -12.34 3.24
N PRO A 81 7.09 -12.70 3.89
CA PRO A 81 7.07 -13.03 5.31
C PRO A 81 6.63 -11.82 6.14
N LEU A 82 6.05 -12.09 7.30
CA LEU A 82 5.66 -11.04 8.21
C LEU A 82 6.87 -10.29 8.76
N GLU A 83 6.70 -8.98 8.96
CA GLU A 83 7.67 -8.13 9.64
C GLU A 83 7.25 -8.03 11.10
N THR A 84 8.07 -8.57 12.00
CA THR A 84 7.79 -8.45 13.43
C THR A 84 8.21 -7.08 13.93
N GLY A 85 7.39 -6.49 14.80
CA GLY A 85 7.72 -5.23 15.43
C GLY A 85 7.44 -3.99 14.59
N GLU A 86 6.91 -4.15 13.38
CA GLU A 86 6.56 -2.98 12.57
C GLU A 86 5.41 -2.24 13.21
N ARG A 87 5.52 -0.91 13.30
CA ARG A 87 4.50 -0.05 13.88
C ARG A 87 4.10 1.02 12.89
N GLY A 88 2.80 1.13 12.64
CA GLY A 88 2.26 2.19 11.81
C GLY A 88 2.59 2.03 10.34
N PHE A 89 2.32 3.09 9.61
CA PHE A 89 2.52 3.12 8.17
C PHE A 89 3.32 4.36 7.81
N SER A 90 4.36 4.21 6.99
CA SER A 90 5.25 5.31 6.65
C SER A 90 5.27 5.57 5.15
N VAL A 91 5.45 6.84 4.80
CA VAL A 91 5.72 7.26 3.43
C VAL A 91 7.23 7.41 3.33
N ARG A 92 7.84 6.66 2.43
CA ARG A 92 9.28 6.68 2.23
C ARG A 92 9.62 7.61 1.07
N ASP A 93 10.81 8.18 1.15
CA ASP A 93 11.33 8.99 0.05
C ASP A 93 11.57 8.12 -1.17
N ASP A 94 11.53 8.76 -2.33
CA ASP A 94 11.79 8.10 -3.59
C ASP A 94 13.20 7.49 -3.57
N ARG A 95 13.31 6.27 -4.00
CA ARG A 95 14.57 5.54 -3.93
C ARG A 95 15.29 5.51 -5.27
N TRP A 96 14.58 5.29 -6.30
CA TRP A 96 15.13 5.08 -7.62
C TRP A 96 14.06 5.09 -8.68
#